data_0a807d8636a18f98eaab4322bf915a03
#
_entry.id   0a807d8636a18f98eaab4322bf915a03
#
_cell.length_a   1.000
_cell.length_b   1.000
_cell.length_c   1.000
_cell.angle_alpha   90.00
_cell.angle_beta   90.00
_cell.angle_gamma   90.00
#
_symmetry.space_group_name_H-M   'P 1'
#
loop_
_entity.id
_entity.type
_entity.pdbx_description
1 polymer ?
#
loop_
_entity_poly.entity_id
_entity_poly.type
_entity_poly.pdbx_seq_one_letter_code
_entity_poly.pdbx_strand_id
1 'polypeptide(L)'
;MTTMASVVSDISQTKKTGMLSVMAKLSKQLLKIYFVDGEIHSMHFTDRKDQECLNCIGIIEFSECFFLDGVKPSTGGRISLPTSEIIDRLQIFNKSVTLKVAAEKSAADLQELSALQDKLKDALIRQIGPVGNIVFPKATDKWSASSSPTRQGLGELIDLLKEEIDEPKNRAEFVKEANKIIS
;
A
#
# COMPACT_ATOMS: atom_id res chain seq x y z
N MET A 1 18.49 -4.39 16.10
CA MET A 1 18.11 -3.83 14.79
C MET A 1 18.10 -4.97 13.80
N THR A 2 17.06 -5.08 13.02
CA THR A 2 16.88 -6.13 12.02
C THR A 2 17.24 -5.56 10.64
N THR A 3 17.79 -6.35 9.74
CA THR A 3 18.05 -5.89 8.36
C THR A 3 16.83 -6.13 7.47
N MET A 4 16.66 -5.32 6.44
CA MET A 4 15.61 -5.53 5.44
C MET A 4 15.73 -6.92 4.81
N ALA A 5 16.94 -7.36 4.52
CA ALA A 5 17.21 -8.69 3.95
C ALA A 5 16.70 -9.82 4.86
N SER A 6 16.90 -9.72 6.19
CA SER A 6 16.41 -10.76 7.11
C SER A 6 14.89 -10.78 7.18
N VAL A 7 14.22 -9.63 7.17
CA VAL A 7 12.75 -9.56 7.14
C VAL A 7 12.19 -10.19 5.86
N VAL A 8 12.78 -9.87 4.71
CA VAL A 8 12.38 -10.44 3.41
C VAL A 8 12.63 -11.96 3.38
N SER A 9 13.78 -12.41 3.92
CA SER A 9 14.10 -13.83 4.02
C SER A 9 13.10 -14.59 4.90
N ASP A 10 12.73 -14.04 6.07
CA ASP A 10 11.75 -14.65 6.97
C ASP A 10 10.37 -14.79 6.32
N ILE A 11 9.92 -13.76 5.59
CA ILE A 11 8.65 -13.79 4.84
C ILE A 11 8.71 -14.87 3.75
N SER A 12 9.83 -14.96 3.03
CA SER A 12 10.03 -15.96 1.97
C SER A 12 10.04 -17.38 2.53
N GLN A 13 10.80 -17.63 3.60
CA GLN A 13 10.90 -18.96 4.23
C GLN A 13 9.57 -19.43 4.82
N THR A 14 8.78 -18.50 5.38
CA THR A 14 7.45 -18.82 5.93
C THR A 14 6.36 -18.86 4.86
N LYS A 15 6.71 -18.71 3.58
CA LYS A 15 5.82 -18.76 2.41
C LYS A 15 4.58 -17.87 2.55
N LYS A 16 4.76 -16.67 3.13
CA LYS A 16 3.66 -15.75 3.31
C LYS A 16 3.25 -15.08 2.00
N THR A 17 1.95 -14.82 1.87
CA THR A 17 1.38 -13.96 0.82
C THR A 17 0.95 -12.65 1.46
N GLY A 18 1.42 -11.50 0.93
CA GLY A 18 1.13 -10.21 1.52
C GLY A 18 2.01 -9.10 0.97
N MET A 19 2.02 -7.96 1.66
CA MET A 19 2.79 -6.78 1.28
C MET A 19 3.68 -6.33 2.44
N LEU A 20 4.99 -6.26 2.21
CA LEU A 20 5.93 -5.60 3.10
C LEU A 20 6.04 -4.13 2.68
N SER A 21 5.69 -3.23 3.59
CA SER A 21 5.86 -1.79 3.43
C SER A 21 7.06 -1.32 4.24
N VAL A 22 7.98 -0.60 3.61
CA VAL A 22 9.21 -0.11 4.25
C VAL A 22 9.28 1.40 4.06
N MET A 23 9.34 2.16 5.15
CA MET A 23 9.33 3.62 5.12
C MET A 23 10.72 4.18 4.89
N ALA A 24 10.89 5.02 3.86
CA ALA A 24 12.10 5.79 3.64
C ALA A 24 12.23 6.90 4.69
N LYS A 25 13.40 7.00 5.32
CA LYS A 25 13.64 7.85 6.51
C LYS A 25 13.44 9.35 6.21
N LEU A 26 13.94 9.82 5.09
CA LEU A 26 13.91 11.25 4.73
C LEU A 26 12.62 11.64 4.03
N SER A 27 12.25 10.92 2.97
CA SER A 27 11.09 11.29 2.14
C SER A 27 9.75 10.84 2.71
N LYS A 28 9.74 9.96 3.72
CA LYS A 28 8.53 9.31 4.26
C LYS A 28 7.72 8.49 3.25
N GLN A 29 8.27 8.27 2.08
CA GLN A 29 7.67 7.44 1.05
C GLN A 29 7.82 5.96 1.38
N LEU A 30 6.88 5.15 0.87
CA LEU A 30 6.85 3.71 1.15
C LEU A 30 7.40 2.91 -0.03
N LEU A 31 8.41 2.08 0.24
CA LEU A 31 8.76 0.96 -0.62
C LEU A 31 7.80 -0.18 -0.29
N LYS A 32 7.11 -0.69 -1.29
CA LYS A 32 6.17 -1.81 -1.19
C LYS A 32 6.75 -3.02 -1.91
N ILE A 33 6.81 -4.14 -1.22
CA ILE A 33 7.28 -5.42 -1.74
C ILE A 33 6.13 -6.42 -1.59
N TYR A 34 5.60 -6.89 -2.70
CA TYR A 34 4.50 -7.85 -2.72
C TYR A 34 5.02 -9.27 -2.81
N PHE A 35 4.48 -10.15 -1.98
CA PHE A 35 4.81 -11.56 -1.92
C PHE A 35 3.60 -12.42 -2.29
N VAL A 36 3.86 -13.49 -3.00
CA VAL A 36 2.90 -14.57 -3.27
C VAL A 36 3.60 -15.88 -2.95
N ASP A 37 3.08 -16.61 -1.97
CA ASP A 37 3.65 -17.88 -1.49
C ASP A 37 5.16 -17.80 -1.15
N GLY A 38 5.57 -16.67 -0.56
CA GLY A 38 6.95 -16.40 -0.18
C GLY A 38 7.84 -15.87 -1.31
N GLU A 39 7.36 -15.86 -2.54
CA GLU A 39 8.10 -15.31 -3.67
C GLU A 39 7.79 -13.82 -3.86
N ILE A 40 8.82 -13.01 -4.13
CA ILE A 40 8.63 -11.60 -4.46
C ILE A 40 7.98 -11.52 -5.85
N HIS A 41 6.76 -10.98 -5.87
CA HIS A 41 5.98 -10.81 -7.09
C HIS A 41 6.28 -9.49 -7.78
N SER A 42 6.28 -8.38 -7.02
CA SER A 42 6.55 -7.05 -7.55
C SER A 42 7.04 -6.10 -6.45
N MET A 43 7.73 -5.04 -6.86
CA MET A 43 8.24 -3.99 -5.99
C MET A 43 7.83 -2.63 -6.53
N HIS A 44 7.43 -1.71 -5.64
CA HIS A 44 7.02 -0.36 -6.00
C HIS A 44 7.61 0.67 -5.03
N PHE A 45 8.22 1.70 -5.57
CA PHE A 45 8.70 2.84 -4.80
C PHE A 45 8.49 4.12 -5.60
N THR A 46 7.55 4.95 -5.19
CA THR A 46 7.10 6.13 -5.96
C THR A 46 6.59 5.74 -7.35
N ASP A 47 7.22 6.24 -8.40
CA ASP A 47 6.98 5.95 -9.81
C ASP A 47 7.78 4.76 -10.36
N ARG A 48 8.73 4.25 -9.56
CA ARG A 48 9.64 3.15 -9.94
C ARG A 48 9.05 1.80 -9.60
N LYS A 49 9.36 0.82 -10.45
CA LYS A 49 8.88 -0.56 -10.29
C LYS A 49 10.04 -1.56 -10.39
N ASP A 50 9.87 -2.66 -9.69
CA ASP A 50 10.70 -3.87 -9.79
C ASP A 50 12.22 -3.59 -9.80
N GLN A 51 12.89 -3.81 -10.92
CA GLN A 51 14.34 -3.65 -11.06
C GLN A 51 14.81 -2.22 -10.75
N GLU A 52 14.04 -1.21 -11.10
CA GLU A 52 14.37 0.19 -10.82
C GLU A 52 14.28 0.49 -9.33
N CYS A 53 13.30 -0.12 -8.63
CA CYS A 53 13.22 -0.05 -7.17
C CYS A 53 14.48 -0.64 -6.54
N LEU A 54 14.87 -1.84 -6.97
CA LEU A 54 16.03 -2.54 -6.43
C LEU A 54 17.32 -1.71 -6.59
N ASN A 55 17.51 -1.07 -7.73
CA ASN A 55 18.65 -0.20 -7.98
C ASN A 55 18.70 1.02 -7.06
N CYS A 56 17.55 1.50 -6.59
CA CYS A 56 17.48 2.67 -5.70
C CYS A 56 17.64 2.32 -4.21
N ILE A 57 17.33 1.09 -3.80
CA ILE A 57 17.38 0.68 -2.39
C ILE A 57 18.78 0.91 -1.78
N GLY A 58 19.83 0.73 -2.57
CA GLY A 58 21.22 0.91 -2.13
C GLY A 58 21.53 2.31 -1.60
N ILE A 59 20.88 3.34 -2.11
CA ILE A 59 21.13 4.75 -1.76
C ILE A 59 20.11 5.34 -0.78
N ILE A 60 19.02 4.61 -0.47
CA ILE A 60 17.94 5.07 0.39
C ILE A 60 18.15 4.53 1.81
N GLU A 61 17.99 5.39 2.82
CA GLU A 61 17.88 4.97 4.20
C GLU A 61 16.44 4.72 4.59
N PHE A 62 16.19 3.61 5.29
CA PHE A 62 14.89 3.21 5.76
C PHE A 62 14.81 3.32 7.30
N SER A 63 13.61 3.48 7.84
CA SER A 63 13.39 3.60 9.28
C SER A 63 12.65 2.39 9.84
N GLU A 64 11.49 2.11 9.34
CA GLU A 64 10.58 1.09 9.86
C GLU A 64 9.92 0.32 8.73
N CYS A 65 9.53 -0.91 9.02
CA CYS A 65 8.78 -1.72 8.09
C CYS A 65 7.65 -2.45 8.82
N PHE A 66 6.61 -2.80 8.09
CA PHE A 66 5.49 -3.61 8.55
C PHE A 66 4.98 -4.50 7.43
N PHE A 67 4.56 -5.70 7.79
CA PHE A 67 4.00 -6.67 6.85
C PHE A 67 2.48 -6.71 6.98
N LEU A 68 1.78 -6.63 5.86
CA LEU A 68 0.33 -6.78 5.76
C LEU A 68 0.05 -8.13 5.11
N ASP A 69 -0.47 -9.07 5.90
CA ASP A 69 -0.80 -10.41 5.45
C ASP A 69 -2.04 -10.39 4.52
N GLY A 70 -2.07 -11.28 3.53
CA GLY A 70 -3.19 -11.46 2.61
C GLY A 70 -3.35 -10.38 1.52
N VAL A 71 -2.56 -9.31 1.52
CA VAL A 71 -2.60 -8.27 0.49
C VAL A 71 -1.98 -8.81 -0.80
N LYS A 72 -2.80 -8.91 -1.85
CA LYS A 72 -2.33 -9.37 -3.17
C LYS A 72 -1.87 -8.19 -4.03
N PRO A 73 -0.88 -8.41 -4.93
CA PRO A 73 -0.49 -7.40 -5.89
C PRO A 73 -1.68 -7.08 -6.81
N SER A 74 -1.92 -5.80 -7.08
CA SER A 74 -2.81 -5.39 -8.18
C SER A 74 -2.19 -5.85 -9.50
N THR A 75 -3.03 -6.21 -10.46
CA THR A 75 -2.66 -6.75 -11.78
C THR A 75 -1.50 -5.98 -12.42
N GLY A 76 -0.30 -6.51 -12.28
CA GLY A 76 0.95 -6.01 -12.85
C GLY A 76 1.87 -7.19 -13.16
N GLY A 77 2.87 -6.98 -14.02
CA GLY A 77 3.84 -8.01 -14.35
C GLY A 77 4.58 -8.55 -13.11
N ARG A 78 5.02 -9.79 -13.16
CA ARG A 78 5.90 -10.37 -12.14
C ARG A 78 7.33 -9.86 -12.36
N ILE A 79 8.04 -9.56 -11.28
CA ILE A 79 9.47 -9.24 -11.34
C ILE A 79 10.23 -10.43 -11.97
N SER A 80 11.16 -10.14 -12.88
CA SER A 80 11.90 -11.18 -13.62
C SER A 80 13.03 -11.82 -12.80
N LEU A 81 13.43 -11.19 -11.68
CA LEU A 81 14.50 -11.69 -10.82
C LEU A 81 13.95 -12.71 -9.80
N PRO A 82 14.70 -13.80 -9.52
CA PRO A 82 14.34 -14.72 -8.46
C PRO A 82 14.48 -14.07 -7.09
N THR A 83 13.61 -14.46 -6.15
CA THR A 83 13.59 -13.92 -4.77
C THR A 83 14.94 -14.04 -4.07
N SER A 84 15.67 -15.15 -4.28
CA SER A 84 17.01 -15.37 -3.74
C SER A 84 18.00 -14.27 -4.16
N GLU A 85 18.04 -13.94 -5.45
CA GLU A 85 18.93 -12.88 -5.96
C GLU A 85 18.57 -11.50 -5.39
N ILE A 86 17.28 -11.23 -5.20
CA ILE A 86 16.84 -9.99 -4.56
C ILE A 86 17.32 -9.95 -3.10
N ILE A 87 17.19 -11.05 -2.36
CA ILE A 87 17.68 -11.16 -0.98
C ILE A 87 19.18 -10.93 -0.92
N ASP A 88 19.97 -11.54 -1.81
CA ASP A 88 21.42 -11.36 -1.86
C ASP A 88 21.80 -9.89 -2.07
N ARG A 89 21.13 -9.20 -2.99
CA ARG A 89 21.35 -7.76 -3.20
C ARG A 89 20.96 -6.92 -1.98
N LEU A 90 19.86 -7.26 -1.30
CA LEU A 90 19.46 -6.59 -0.06
C LEU A 90 20.46 -6.83 1.08
N GLN A 91 21.12 -8.00 1.13
CA GLN A 91 22.22 -8.29 2.08
C GLN A 91 23.44 -7.38 1.84
N ILE A 92 23.82 -7.21 0.56
CA ILE A 92 24.92 -6.32 0.18
C ILE A 92 24.62 -4.87 0.61
N PHE A 93 23.38 -4.41 0.45
CA PHE A 93 22.98 -3.05 0.86
C PHE A 93 22.93 -2.88 2.39
N ASN A 94 22.81 -3.96 3.15
CA ASN A 94 22.82 -4.01 4.62
C ASN A 94 21.93 -2.94 5.29
N LYS A 95 20.73 -2.71 4.77
CA LYS A 95 19.82 -1.67 5.27
C LYS A 95 19.15 -2.11 6.57
N SER A 96 19.40 -1.36 7.63
CA SER A 96 18.73 -1.57 8.92
C SER A 96 17.32 -1.03 8.90
N VAL A 97 16.37 -1.79 9.45
CA VAL A 97 14.96 -1.41 9.60
C VAL A 97 14.47 -1.81 11.00
N THR A 98 13.49 -1.11 11.52
CA THR A 98 12.76 -1.53 12.71
C THR A 98 11.48 -2.22 12.27
N LEU A 99 11.38 -3.52 12.50
CA LEU A 99 10.14 -4.24 12.26
C LEU A 99 9.13 -3.77 13.31
N LYS A 100 8.13 -3.03 12.88
CA LYS A 100 6.90 -2.83 13.65
C LYS A 100 6.02 -4.02 13.35
N VAL A 101 5.70 -4.79 14.37
CA VAL A 101 4.57 -5.71 14.27
C VAL A 101 3.39 -4.79 13.91
N ALA A 102 2.87 -4.92 12.70
CA ALA A 102 1.54 -4.40 12.42
C ALA A 102 0.70 -5.06 13.51
N ALA A 103 0.18 -4.25 14.44
CA ALA A 103 -0.80 -4.76 15.40
C ALA A 103 -1.72 -5.59 14.53
N GLU A 104 -1.84 -6.89 14.84
CA GLU A 104 -2.52 -7.88 14.02
C GLU A 104 -3.81 -7.25 13.51
N LYS A 105 -3.73 -6.64 12.32
CA LYS A 105 -4.93 -6.26 11.61
C LYS A 105 -5.51 -7.58 11.23
N SER A 106 -6.41 -8.02 12.06
CA SER A 106 -7.15 -9.26 11.85
C SER A 106 -7.71 -9.23 10.43
N ALA A 107 -7.92 -10.39 9.85
CA ALA A 107 -8.65 -10.51 8.57
C ALA A 107 -9.98 -9.73 8.64
N ALA A 108 -10.54 -9.54 9.84
CA ALA A 108 -11.69 -8.71 10.15
C ALA A 108 -11.45 -7.21 9.83
N ASP A 109 -10.30 -6.63 10.22
CA ASP A 109 -10.01 -5.20 9.95
C ASP A 109 -9.80 -4.92 8.47
N LEU A 110 -9.21 -5.87 7.73
CA LEU A 110 -9.06 -5.77 6.28
C LEU A 110 -10.42 -5.90 5.57
N GLN A 111 -11.28 -6.77 6.08
CA GLN A 111 -12.62 -6.96 5.55
C GLN A 111 -13.50 -5.75 5.87
N GLU A 112 -13.38 -5.17 7.07
CA GLU A 112 -14.04 -3.92 7.43
C GLU A 112 -13.57 -2.76 6.56
N LEU A 113 -12.26 -2.61 6.34
CA LEU A 113 -11.70 -1.57 5.48
C LEU A 113 -12.19 -1.69 4.03
N SER A 114 -12.22 -2.91 3.49
CA SER A 114 -12.77 -3.17 2.16
C SER A 114 -14.25 -2.80 2.07
N ALA A 115 -15.05 -3.17 3.06
CA ALA A 115 -16.47 -2.82 3.11
C ALA A 115 -16.70 -1.30 3.22
N LEU A 116 -15.84 -0.58 3.95
CA LEU A 116 -15.89 0.89 4.03
C LEU A 116 -15.51 1.53 2.69
N GLN A 117 -14.50 1.01 2.00
CA GLN A 117 -14.13 1.47 0.66
C GLN A 117 -15.25 1.26 -0.36
N ASP A 118 -15.93 0.11 -0.33
CA ASP A 118 -17.08 -0.14 -1.20
C ASP A 118 -18.21 0.85 -0.96
N LYS A 119 -18.53 1.14 0.32
CA LYS A 119 -19.53 2.15 0.66
C LYS A 119 -19.13 3.57 0.21
N LEU A 120 -17.84 3.94 0.34
CA LEU A 120 -17.33 5.23 -0.14
C LEU A 120 -17.42 5.33 -1.68
N LYS A 121 -17.13 4.22 -2.38
CA LYS A 121 -17.28 4.13 -3.83
C LYS A 121 -18.74 4.33 -4.26
N ASP A 122 -19.68 3.68 -3.58
CA ASP A 122 -21.10 3.85 -3.86
C ASP A 122 -21.59 5.27 -3.58
N ALA A 123 -21.08 5.89 -2.50
CA ALA A 123 -21.37 7.29 -2.19
C ALA A 123 -20.85 8.22 -3.31
N LEU A 124 -19.64 7.99 -3.80
CA LEU A 124 -19.07 8.75 -4.92
C LEU A 124 -19.89 8.60 -6.20
N ILE A 125 -20.25 7.36 -6.56
CA ILE A 125 -21.06 7.08 -7.76
C ILE A 125 -22.41 7.79 -7.70
N ARG A 126 -23.02 7.93 -6.52
CA ARG A 126 -24.28 8.70 -6.37
C ARG A 126 -24.11 10.18 -6.69
N GLN A 127 -22.93 10.75 -6.48
CA GLN A 127 -22.69 12.18 -6.72
C GLN A 127 -22.21 12.50 -8.15
N ILE A 128 -21.36 11.62 -8.72
CA ILE A 128 -20.77 11.86 -10.05
C ILE A 128 -21.15 10.81 -11.11
N GLY A 129 -22.07 9.91 -10.77
CA GLY A 129 -22.54 8.88 -11.69
C GLY A 129 -21.48 7.80 -12.01
N PRO A 130 -21.60 7.12 -13.16
CA PRO A 130 -20.73 5.99 -13.54
C PRO A 130 -19.22 6.33 -13.61
N VAL A 131 -18.88 7.61 -13.75
CA VAL A 131 -17.47 8.10 -13.74
C VAL A 131 -16.77 7.76 -12.43
N GLY A 132 -17.53 7.66 -11.33
CA GLY A 132 -17.01 7.22 -10.02
C GLY A 132 -16.31 5.87 -10.07
N ASN A 133 -16.69 4.96 -10.97
CA ASN A 133 -16.01 3.67 -11.15
C ASN A 133 -14.58 3.80 -11.70
N ILE A 134 -14.28 4.89 -12.40
CA ILE A 134 -12.95 5.17 -12.96
C ILE A 134 -12.13 6.01 -11.99
N VAL A 135 -12.77 6.96 -11.32
CA VAL A 135 -12.12 7.89 -10.39
C VAL A 135 -11.69 7.18 -9.10
N PHE A 136 -12.58 6.35 -8.53
CA PHE A 136 -12.31 5.70 -7.24
C PHE A 136 -11.04 4.84 -7.23
N PRO A 137 -10.78 3.93 -8.20
CA PRO A 137 -9.53 3.16 -8.24
C PRO A 137 -8.30 4.06 -8.33
N LYS A 138 -8.33 5.11 -9.15
CA LYS A 138 -7.21 6.05 -9.28
C LYS A 138 -6.90 6.78 -7.96
N ALA A 139 -7.93 7.23 -7.26
CA ALA A 139 -7.77 7.87 -5.96
C ALA A 139 -7.26 6.88 -4.90
N THR A 140 -7.75 5.64 -4.91
CA THR A 140 -7.29 4.56 -4.03
C THR A 140 -5.83 4.21 -4.31
N ASP A 141 -5.40 4.17 -5.57
CA ASP A 141 -4.00 3.94 -5.94
C ASP A 141 -3.10 5.08 -5.45
N LYS A 142 -3.49 6.34 -5.63
CA LYS A 142 -2.77 7.51 -5.11
C LYS A 142 -2.68 7.45 -3.58
N TRP A 143 -3.79 7.21 -2.90
CA TRP A 143 -3.84 7.10 -1.44
C TRP A 143 -2.94 5.97 -0.93
N SER A 144 -3.04 4.78 -1.53
CA SER A 144 -2.21 3.64 -1.15
C SER A 144 -0.73 3.82 -1.50
N ALA A 145 -0.39 4.72 -2.43
CA ALA A 145 0.98 5.09 -2.75
C ALA A 145 1.59 6.04 -1.70
N SER A 146 0.80 6.94 -1.12
CA SER A 146 1.24 7.95 -0.15
C SER A 146 1.13 7.49 1.30
N SER A 147 0.19 6.60 1.61
CA SER A 147 -0.13 6.17 2.99
C SER A 147 -0.39 4.68 3.07
N SER A 148 -0.22 4.11 4.26
CA SER A 148 -0.70 2.74 4.51
C SER A 148 -2.24 2.74 4.56
N PRO A 149 -2.92 1.87 3.81
CA PRO A 149 -4.37 1.80 3.82
C PRO A 149 -4.86 1.33 5.20
N THR A 150 -5.35 2.27 5.98
CA THR A 150 -5.87 2.05 7.34
C THR A 150 -7.22 2.74 7.49
N ARG A 151 -8.07 2.27 8.44
CA ARG A 151 -9.32 2.97 8.77
C ARG A 151 -9.07 4.45 9.12
N GLN A 152 -8.01 4.74 9.85
CA GLN A 152 -7.64 6.12 10.22
C GLN A 152 -7.20 6.95 9.01
N GLY A 153 -6.64 6.33 7.97
CA GLY A 153 -6.24 7.01 6.74
C GLY A 153 -7.38 7.24 5.74
N LEU A 154 -8.59 6.72 5.99
CA LEU A 154 -9.74 6.93 5.08
C LEU A 154 -10.12 8.40 4.92
N GLY A 155 -9.80 9.26 5.90
CA GLY A 155 -9.97 10.70 5.78
C GLY A 155 -9.19 11.28 4.59
N GLU A 156 -7.95 10.85 4.39
CA GLU A 156 -7.12 11.26 3.25
C GLU A 156 -7.70 10.78 1.91
N LEU A 157 -8.26 9.57 1.87
CA LEU A 157 -8.95 9.07 0.68
C LEU A 157 -10.19 9.92 0.38
N ILE A 158 -10.97 10.31 1.39
CA ILE A 158 -12.13 11.20 1.21
C ILE A 158 -11.67 12.56 0.66
N ASP A 159 -10.54 13.08 1.14
CA ASP A 159 -9.97 14.34 0.65
C ASP A 159 -9.55 14.26 -0.83
N LEU A 160 -8.98 13.14 -1.25
CA LEU A 160 -8.67 12.92 -2.67
C LEU A 160 -9.93 12.79 -3.53
N LEU A 161 -10.95 12.08 -3.03
CA LEU A 161 -12.19 11.85 -3.76
C LEU A 161 -13.04 13.13 -3.91
N LYS A 162 -13.05 14.00 -2.88
CA LYS A 162 -13.81 15.27 -2.95
C LYS A 162 -13.28 16.23 -4.01
N GLU A 163 -11.96 16.18 -4.32
CA GLU A 163 -11.35 17.00 -5.36
C GLU A 163 -11.79 16.62 -6.77
N GLU A 164 -12.24 15.39 -6.95
CA GLU A 164 -12.73 14.87 -8.23
C GLU A 164 -14.24 15.18 -8.47
N ILE A 165 -14.89 15.87 -7.55
CA ILE A 165 -16.30 16.29 -7.65
C ILE A 165 -16.34 17.77 -8.00
N ASP A 166 -16.72 18.10 -9.23
CA ASP A 166 -16.74 19.48 -9.73
C ASP A 166 -17.84 20.33 -9.07
N GLU A 167 -19.02 19.77 -8.85
CA GLU A 167 -20.18 20.51 -8.34
C GLU A 167 -20.08 20.69 -6.80
N PRO A 168 -20.05 21.95 -6.29
CA PRO A 168 -19.88 22.22 -4.86
C PRO A 168 -20.94 21.58 -3.97
N LYS A 169 -22.18 21.49 -4.44
CA LYS A 169 -23.29 20.86 -3.71
C LYS A 169 -23.08 19.36 -3.56
N ASN A 170 -22.75 18.67 -4.65
CA ASN A 170 -22.48 17.24 -4.65
C ASN A 170 -21.24 16.91 -3.81
N ARG A 171 -20.22 17.76 -3.86
CA ARG A 171 -19.01 17.66 -3.01
C ARG A 171 -19.36 17.72 -1.52
N ALA A 172 -20.18 18.68 -1.11
CA ALA A 172 -20.61 18.82 0.28
C ALA A 172 -21.45 17.62 0.76
N GLU A 173 -22.36 17.13 -0.10
CA GLU A 173 -23.16 15.93 0.19
C GLU A 173 -22.30 14.68 0.31
N PHE A 174 -21.33 14.50 -0.61
CA PHE A 174 -20.36 13.40 -0.54
C PHE A 174 -19.59 13.40 0.78
N VAL A 175 -18.97 14.53 1.17
CA VAL A 175 -18.19 14.64 2.40
C VAL A 175 -19.04 14.32 3.62
N LYS A 176 -20.28 14.80 3.67
CA LYS A 176 -21.22 14.51 4.76
C LYS A 176 -21.55 13.03 4.87
N GLU A 177 -21.79 12.38 3.72
CA GLU A 177 -22.09 10.96 3.67
C GLU A 177 -20.86 10.11 3.99
N ALA A 178 -19.70 10.45 3.43
CA ALA A 178 -18.43 9.77 3.66
C ALA A 178 -18.03 9.80 5.15
N ASN A 179 -18.17 10.94 5.82
CA ASN A 179 -17.89 11.05 7.26
C ASN A 179 -18.80 10.16 8.11
N LYS A 180 -20.06 9.94 7.71
CA LYS A 180 -20.97 9.00 8.38
C LYS A 180 -20.55 7.53 8.18
N ILE A 181 -19.96 7.22 7.04
CA ILE A 181 -19.50 5.86 6.72
C ILE A 181 -18.29 5.48 7.57
N ILE A 182 -17.39 6.42 7.83
CA ILE A 182 -16.13 6.14 8.56
C ILE A 182 -16.22 6.38 10.09
N SER A 183 -17.31 7.02 10.56
CA SER A 183 -17.60 7.21 12.01
C SER A 183 -17.99 5.91 12.68
#